data_87f15dda51a6fd3d84fb3e8291c4f7ef
#
_entry.id   87f15dda51a6fd3d84fb3e8291c4f7ef
#
_cell.length_a   1.000
_cell.length_b   1.000
_cell.length_c   1.000
_cell.angle_alpha   90.00
_cell.angle_beta   90.00
_cell.angle_gamma   90.00
#
_symmetry.space_group_name_H-M   'P 1'
#
loop_
_entity.id
_entity.type
_entity.pdbx_description
1 polymer ?
#
loop_
_entity_poly.entity_id
_entity_poly.type
_entity_poly.pdbx_seq_one_letter_code
_entity_poly.pdbx_strand_id
1 'polypeptide(L)'
;MNRPPRDSKEGIFAGGMFFDIAYQGVLVTAITIAAYIIGHSMEVGHFAMPHGVSEAGMTMAFLTMSMCEIFHAFNLRSQRKSVFSLKSKNKILWAAMLGSLVLTTLLLEVPFLANAFGFSPLSLTEYCIAILLALLVIPVVETVKFFQRKLSK
;
A
#
# COMPACT_ATOMS: atom_id res chain seq x y z
N MET A 1 12.29 -23.01 11.73
CA MET A 1 13.05 -22.79 10.49
C MET A 1 13.42 -24.14 9.89
N ASN A 2 12.50 -24.82 9.18
CA ASN A 2 12.71 -26.18 8.68
C ASN A 2 12.73 -26.24 7.13
N ARG A 3 13.11 -25.18 6.46
CA ARG A 3 13.34 -25.20 5.02
C ARG A 3 14.81 -24.92 4.74
N PRO A 4 15.44 -25.65 3.80
CA PRO A 4 16.80 -25.35 3.38
C PRO A 4 16.86 -23.92 2.83
N PRO A 5 18.03 -23.26 2.92
CA PRO A 5 18.26 -21.96 2.28
C PRO A 5 17.94 -22.07 0.79
N ARG A 6 17.46 -20.97 0.23
CA ARG A 6 17.21 -20.87 -1.22
C ARG A 6 18.54 -21.05 -1.97
N ASP A 7 18.52 -21.76 -3.08
CA ASP A 7 19.70 -21.92 -3.92
C ASP A 7 20.14 -20.53 -4.45
N SER A 8 21.40 -20.19 -4.25
CA SER A 8 21.96 -18.90 -4.69
C SER A 8 22.00 -18.73 -6.22
N LYS A 9 21.82 -19.84 -6.96
CA LYS A 9 21.72 -19.85 -8.43
C LYS A 9 20.31 -19.61 -8.96
N GLU A 10 19.29 -19.68 -8.10
CA GLU A 10 17.92 -19.34 -8.50
C GLU A 10 17.78 -17.82 -8.66
N GLY A 11 17.38 -17.39 -9.86
CA GLY A 11 17.10 -15.98 -10.13
C GLY A 11 16.02 -15.40 -9.19
N ILE A 12 16.02 -14.08 -9.01
CA ILE A 12 15.06 -13.35 -8.12
C ILE A 12 13.61 -13.68 -8.47
N PHE A 13 13.32 -13.96 -9.74
CA PHE A 13 11.98 -14.24 -10.26
C PHE A 13 11.57 -15.71 -10.22
N ALA A 14 12.39 -16.61 -9.68
CA ALA A 14 12.06 -18.03 -9.57
C ALA A 14 10.88 -18.28 -8.61
N GLY A 15 10.20 -19.41 -8.77
CA GLY A 15 9.14 -19.86 -7.87
C GLY A 15 7.84 -19.04 -7.90
N GLY A 16 7.54 -18.34 -9.01
CA GLY A 16 6.30 -17.56 -9.17
C GLY A 16 6.37 -16.15 -8.59
N MET A 17 7.54 -15.71 -8.10
CA MET A 17 7.73 -14.38 -7.52
C MET A 17 7.49 -13.26 -8.53
N PHE A 18 7.79 -13.48 -9.82
CA PHE A 18 7.51 -12.53 -10.88
C PHE A 18 6.00 -12.18 -10.95
N PHE A 19 5.15 -13.21 -10.91
CA PHE A 19 3.70 -13.01 -10.94
C PHE A 19 3.23 -12.25 -9.69
N ASP A 20 3.78 -12.60 -8.51
CA ASP A 20 3.44 -11.93 -7.26
C ASP A 20 3.81 -10.44 -7.30
N ILE A 21 4.99 -10.09 -7.80
CA ILE A 21 5.42 -8.69 -7.94
C ILE A 21 4.56 -7.96 -8.96
N ALA A 22 4.28 -8.58 -10.12
CA ALA A 22 3.55 -7.94 -11.20
C ALA A 22 2.10 -7.60 -10.80
N TYR A 23 1.32 -8.57 -10.27
CA TYR A 23 -0.07 -8.29 -9.89
C TYR A 23 -0.16 -7.32 -8.71
N GLN A 24 0.77 -7.38 -7.76
CA GLN A 24 0.80 -6.48 -6.61
C GLN A 24 1.14 -5.06 -7.04
N GLY A 25 2.09 -4.88 -7.96
CA GLY A 25 2.39 -3.57 -8.55
C GLY A 25 1.19 -2.97 -9.27
N VAL A 26 0.49 -3.77 -10.09
CA VAL A 26 -0.75 -3.33 -10.76
C VAL A 26 -1.82 -2.96 -9.74
N LEU A 27 -1.99 -3.75 -8.67
CA LEU A 27 -2.95 -3.48 -7.60
C LEU A 27 -2.68 -2.15 -6.91
N VAL A 28 -1.44 -1.91 -6.47
CA VAL A 28 -1.06 -0.66 -5.79
C VAL A 28 -1.24 0.53 -6.74
N THR A 29 -0.85 0.38 -8.00
CA THR A 29 -1.05 1.42 -9.02
C THR A 29 -2.53 1.76 -9.20
N ALA A 30 -3.40 0.76 -9.33
CA ALA A 30 -4.84 0.98 -9.49
C ALA A 30 -5.46 1.69 -8.28
N ILE A 31 -5.08 1.28 -7.05
CA ILE A 31 -5.54 1.91 -5.81
C ILE A 31 -5.06 3.37 -5.72
N THR A 32 -3.80 3.63 -6.09
CA THR A 32 -3.21 4.98 -6.07
C THR A 32 -3.90 5.91 -7.07
N ILE A 33 -4.17 5.42 -8.30
CA ILE A 33 -4.91 6.18 -9.31
C ILE A 33 -6.34 6.46 -8.83
N ALA A 34 -7.02 5.47 -8.22
CA ALA A 34 -8.34 5.67 -7.66
C ALA A 34 -8.33 6.75 -6.55
N ALA A 35 -7.33 6.73 -5.67
CA ALA A 35 -7.16 7.76 -4.64
C ALA A 35 -6.97 9.16 -5.25
N TYR A 36 -6.18 9.27 -6.31
CA TYR A 36 -5.98 10.54 -7.03
C TYR A 36 -7.29 11.08 -7.60
N ILE A 37 -8.07 10.23 -8.29
CA ILE A 37 -9.36 10.62 -8.90
C ILE A 37 -10.38 11.00 -7.83
N ILE A 38 -10.42 10.27 -6.71
CA ILE A 38 -11.32 10.58 -5.60
C ILE A 38 -10.93 11.91 -4.96
N GLY A 39 -9.65 12.14 -4.68
CA GLY A 39 -9.17 13.40 -4.11
C GLY A 39 -9.49 14.59 -5.03
N HIS A 40 -9.24 14.46 -6.33
CA HIS A 40 -9.64 15.48 -7.31
C HIS A 40 -11.16 15.72 -7.32
N SER A 41 -11.94 14.64 -7.29
CA SER A 41 -13.41 14.75 -7.28
C SER A 41 -13.95 15.42 -6.00
N MET A 42 -13.28 15.21 -4.87
CA MET A 42 -13.63 15.88 -3.60
C MET A 42 -13.24 17.36 -3.63
N GLU A 43 -12.12 17.71 -4.25
CA GLU A 43 -11.66 19.09 -4.42
C GLU A 43 -12.64 19.91 -5.28
N VAL A 44 -13.16 19.33 -6.37
CA VAL A 44 -14.13 20.00 -7.28
C VAL A 44 -15.59 19.87 -6.84
N GLY A 45 -15.89 19.00 -5.87
CA GLY A 45 -17.22 18.80 -5.33
C GLY A 45 -18.17 17.93 -6.19
N HIS A 46 -17.67 17.35 -7.28
CA HIS A 46 -18.39 16.39 -8.12
C HIS A 46 -17.42 15.42 -8.79
N PHE A 47 -17.93 14.27 -9.24
CA PHE A 47 -17.07 13.33 -9.97
C PHE A 47 -16.57 13.94 -11.28
N ALA A 48 -15.26 14.12 -11.38
CA ALA A 48 -14.58 14.65 -12.56
C ALA A 48 -13.27 13.91 -12.82
N MET A 49 -12.95 13.72 -14.11
CA MET A 49 -11.62 13.28 -14.49
C MET A 49 -10.68 14.48 -14.48
N PRO A 50 -9.48 14.35 -13.92
CA PRO A 50 -8.54 15.45 -13.84
C PRO A 50 -8.03 15.84 -15.24
N HIS A 51 -8.13 17.14 -15.56
CA HIS A 51 -7.55 17.72 -16.78
C HIS A 51 -6.23 18.43 -16.52
N GLY A 52 -5.76 18.44 -15.27
CA GLY A 52 -4.52 19.06 -14.81
C GLY A 52 -4.07 18.47 -13.49
N VAL A 53 -3.11 19.14 -12.86
CA VAL A 53 -2.61 18.73 -11.54
C VAL A 53 -3.65 19.12 -10.48
N SER A 54 -4.05 18.14 -9.67
CA SER A 54 -4.91 18.31 -8.48
C SER A 54 -4.05 18.15 -7.24
N GLU A 55 -3.97 19.17 -6.41
CA GLU A 55 -3.16 19.12 -5.18
C GLU A 55 -3.76 18.12 -4.17
N ALA A 56 -5.07 18.14 -3.98
CA ALA A 56 -5.76 17.18 -3.11
C ALA A 56 -5.64 15.75 -3.66
N GLY A 57 -5.81 15.57 -4.98
CA GLY A 57 -5.61 14.28 -5.64
C GLY A 57 -4.18 13.75 -5.44
N MET A 58 -3.19 14.60 -5.62
CA MET A 58 -1.77 14.25 -5.46
C MET A 58 -1.46 13.87 -4.00
N THR A 59 -1.97 14.61 -3.05
CA THR A 59 -1.78 14.36 -1.61
C THR A 59 -2.45 13.05 -1.18
N MET A 60 -3.70 12.80 -1.61
CA MET A 60 -4.39 11.54 -1.34
C MET A 60 -3.69 10.34 -1.99
N ALA A 61 -3.21 10.48 -3.22
CA ALA A 61 -2.47 9.42 -3.90
C ALA A 61 -1.17 9.10 -3.16
N PHE A 62 -0.42 10.10 -2.74
CA PHE A 62 0.82 9.92 -1.96
C PHE A 62 0.56 9.20 -0.63
N LEU A 63 -0.44 9.66 0.14
CA LEU A 63 -0.82 9.03 1.40
C LEU A 63 -1.24 7.58 1.19
N THR A 64 -2.11 7.33 0.20
CA THR A 64 -2.62 5.99 -0.11
C THR A 64 -1.48 5.05 -0.53
N MET A 65 -0.59 5.50 -1.42
CA MET A 65 0.55 4.70 -1.87
C MET A 65 1.49 4.37 -0.70
N SER A 66 1.84 5.36 0.12
CA SER A 66 2.70 5.16 1.30
C SER A 66 2.09 4.16 2.29
N MET A 67 0.77 4.23 2.52
CA MET A 67 0.07 3.28 3.39
C MET A 67 -0.04 1.89 2.75
N CYS A 68 -0.24 1.80 1.43
CA CYS A 68 -0.19 0.53 0.70
C CYS A 68 1.15 -0.19 0.93
N GLU A 69 2.28 0.51 0.82
CA GLU A 69 3.61 -0.07 1.05
C GLU A 69 3.76 -0.59 2.49
N ILE A 70 3.29 0.16 3.47
CA ILE A 70 3.33 -0.23 4.88
C ILE A 70 2.48 -1.49 5.11
N PHE A 71 1.23 -1.52 4.63
CA PHE A 71 0.35 -2.67 4.77
C PHE A 71 0.85 -3.87 3.96
N HIS A 72 1.45 -3.61 2.81
CA HIS A 72 2.04 -4.63 1.96
C HIS A 72 3.24 -5.31 2.64
N ALA A 73 4.05 -4.57 3.40
CA ALA A 73 5.15 -5.14 4.19
C ALA A 73 4.67 -6.25 5.15
N PHE A 74 3.45 -6.16 5.68
CA PHE A 74 2.85 -7.25 6.46
C PHE A 74 2.51 -8.46 5.59
N ASN A 75 1.99 -8.23 4.39
CA ASN A 75 1.66 -9.31 3.44
C ASN A 75 2.92 -10.07 3.00
N LEU A 76 4.05 -9.38 2.84
CA LEU A 76 5.33 -9.97 2.42
C LEU A 76 6.01 -10.84 3.49
N ARG A 77 5.58 -10.78 4.76
CA ARG A 77 6.11 -11.66 5.82
C ARG A 77 5.98 -13.14 5.48
N SER A 78 5.03 -13.49 4.63
CA SER A 78 4.91 -14.86 4.11
C SER A 78 4.32 -14.82 2.70
N GLN A 79 5.04 -15.41 1.76
CA GLN A 79 4.57 -15.51 0.37
C GLN A 79 3.32 -16.39 0.24
N ARG A 80 3.15 -17.40 1.08
CA ARG A 80 2.07 -18.40 0.95
C ARG A 80 1.19 -18.58 2.18
N LYS A 81 1.63 -18.18 3.37
CA LYS A 81 0.80 -18.26 4.60
C LYS A 81 0.03 -16.97 4.79
N SER A 82 -1.19 -17.08 5.32
CA SER A 82 -1.98 -15.91 5.67
C SER A 82 -1.27 -15.08 6.75
N VAL A 83 -1.35 -13.77 6.63
CA VAL A 83 -0.84 -12.82 7.64
C VAL A 83 -1.46 -13.09 9.01
N PHE A 84 -2.73 -13.47 9.04
CA PHE A 84 -3.47 -13.77 10.27
C PHE A 84 -3.03 -15.08 10.94
N SER A 85 -2.38 -16.00 10.23
CA SER A 85 -1.90 -17.27 10.77
C SER A 85 -0.49 -17.21 11.38
N LEU A 86 0.20 -16.08 11.25
CA LEU A 86 1.57 -15.91 11.74
C LEU A 86 1.58 -15.64 13.26
N LYS A 87 2.00 -16.63 14.04
CA LYS A 87 2.10 -16.53 15.52
C LYS A 87 3.20 -15.61 16.04
N SER A 88 4.16 -15.23 15.22
CA SER A 88 5.31 -14.41 15.64
C SER A 88 4.94 -12.93 15.66
N LYS A 89 4.90 -12.33 16.85
CA LYS A 89 4.74 -10.89 17.04
C LYS A 89 6.10 -10.19 16.86
N ASN A 90 6.34 -9.66 15.65
CA ASN A 90 7.53 -8.85 15.42
C ASN A 90 7.27 -7.40 15.85
N LYS A 91 7.73 -7.05 17.06
CA LYS A 91 7.58 -5.71 17.63
C LYS A 91 8.27 -4.63 16.79
N ILE A 92 9.39 -4.97 16.14
CA ILE A 92 10.14 -4.04 15.29
C ILE A 92 9.30 -3.67 14.06
N LEU A 93 8.62 -4.65 13.45
CA LEU A 93 7.75 -4.38 12.30
C LEU A 93 6.57 -3.45 12.68
N TRP A 94 5.97 -3.66 13.85
CA TRP A 94 4.92 -2.77 14.36
C TRP A 94 5.44 -1.36 14.64
N ALA A 95 6.63 -1.26 15.25
CA ALA A 95 7.27 0.04 15.49
C ALA A 95 7.62 0.75 14.18
N ALA A 96 8.12 0.02 13.19
CA ALA A 96 8.39 0.57 11.85
C ALA A 96 7.12 1.08 11.16
N MET A 97 6.01 0.30 11.24
CA MET A 97 4.72 0.72 10.70
C MET A 97 4.21 2.01 11.34
N LEU A 98 4.20 2.07 12.68
CA LEU A 98 3.78 3.26 13.40
C LEU A 98 4.70 4.45 13.11
N GLY A 99 6.01 4.22 13.06
CA GLY A 99 6.98 5.26 12.71
C GLY A 99 6.76 5.80 11.29
N SER A 100 6.51 4.94 10.32
CA SER A 100 6.21 5.34 8.95
C SER A 100 4.88 6.10 8.86
N LEU A 101 3.84 5.66 9.58
CA LEU A 101 2.56 6.36 9.65
C LEU A 101 2.74 7.77 10.23
N VAL A 102 3.44 7.89 11.36
CA VAL A 102 3.73 9.19 11.98
C VAL A 102 4.54 10.08 11.05
N LEU A 103 5.58 9.55 10.42
CA LEU A 103 6.43 10.31 9.50
C LEU A 103 5.64 10.81 8.28
N THR A 104 4.81 9.96 7.69
CA THR A 104 3.95 10.35 6.55
C THR A 104 2.94 11.42 6.98
N THR A 105 2.32 11.27 8.16
CA THR A 105 1.39 12.28 8.70
C THR A 105 2.10 13.60 8.95
N LEU A 106 3.28 13.60 9.57
CA LEU A 106 4.06 14.82 9.80
C LEU A 106 4.42 15.51 8.47
N LEU A 107 4.75 14.75 7.43
CA LEU A 107 5.09 15.30 6.12
C LEU A 107 3.89 16.01 5.47
N LEU A 108 2.68 15.54 5.72
CA LEU A 108 1.45 16.13 5.18
C LEU A 108 0.93 17.30 6.04
N GLU A 109 1.09 17.23 7.37
CA GLU A 109 0.50 18.19 8.31
C GLU A 109 1.43 19.36 8.65
N VAL A 110 2.76 19.19 8.51
CA VAL A 110 3.71 20.29 8.80
C VAL A 110 3.78 21.21 7.57
N PRO A 111 3.33 22.48 7.67
CA PRO A 111 3.19 23.35 6.48
C PRO A 111 4.46 23.55 5.68
N PHE A 112 5.62 23.62 6.35
CA PHE A 112 6.91 23.74 5.69
C PHE A 112 7.22 22.53 4.81
N LEU A 113 6.94 21.30 5.30
CA LEU A 113 7.17 20.07 4.56
C LEU A 113 6.13 19.90 3.47
N ALA A 114 4.85 20.08 3.77
CA ALA A 114 3.77 19.96 2.81
C ALA A 114 3.99 20.89 1.61
N ASN A 115 4.32 22.16 1.86
CA ASN A 115 4.60 23.15 0.80
C ASN A 115 5.83 22.77 -0.05
N ALA A 116 6.87 22.20 0.57
CA ALA A 116 8.07 21.80 -0.15
C ALA A 116 7.80 20.67 -1.17
N PHE A 117 6.79 19.85 -0.90
CA PHE A 117 6.38 18.73 -1.78
C PHE A 117 5.14 19.06 -2.64
N GLY A 118 4.54 20.24 -2.47
CA GLY A 118 3.33 20.65 -3.18
C GLY A 118 2.08 19.90 -2.72
N PHE A 119 2.03 19.49 -1.44
CA PHE A 119 0.88 18.84 -0.85
C PHE A 119 -0.08 19.88 -0.26
N SER A 120 -1.39 19.62 -0.43
CA SER A 120 -2.45 20.37 0.23
C SER A 120 -2.88 19.69 1.54
N PRO A 121 -3.35 20.44 2.54
CA PRO A 121 -3.90 19.86 3.76
C PRO A 121 -5.13 19.02 3.42
N LEU A 122 -5.20 17.80 3.97
CA LEU A 122 -6.33 16.89 3.81
C LEU A 122 -7.34 17.07 4.94
N SER A 123 -8.62 17.04 4.59
CA SER A 123 -9.68 16.88 5.58
C SER A 123 -9.62 15.48 6.22
N LEU A 124 -10.19 15.34 7.41
CA LEU A 124 -10.27 14.05 8.09
C LEU A 124 -10.96 12.99 7.24
N THR A 125 -11.95 13.38 6.43
CA THR A 125 -12.67 12.49 5.53
C THR A 125 -11.76 11.96 4.42
N GLU A 126 -11.00 12.83 3.77
CA GLU A 126 -10.03 12.47 2.73
C GLU A 126 -8.95 11.55 3.29
N TYR A 127 -8.44 11.88 4.48
CA TYR A 127 -7.45 11.06 5.17
C TYR A 127 -7.98 9.65 5.46
N CYS A 128 -9.20 9.54 6.01
CA CYS A 128 -9.83 8.25 6.27
C CYS A 128 -10.08 7.45 4.98
N ILE A 129 -10.52 8.08 3.90
CA ILE A 129 -10.73 7.42 2.60
C ILE A 129 -9.41 6.89 2.07
N ALA A 130 -8.33 7.67 2.12
CA ALA A 130 -7.00 7.24 1.67
C ALA A 130 -6.50 6.01 2.44
N ILE A 131 -6.67 5.98 3.76
CA ILE A 131 -6.31 4.83 4.60
C ILE A 131 -7.17 3.61 4.27
N LEU A 132 -8.49 3.77 4.09
CA LEU A 132 -9.40 2.69 3.73
C LEU A 132 -9.05 2.08 2.37
N LEU A 133 -8.72 2.91 1.38
CA LEU A 133 -8.26 2.45 0.07
C LEU A 133 -6.97 1.64 0.19
N ALA A 134 -6.00 2.12 0.96
CA ALA A 134 -4.76 1.40 1.19
C ALA A 134 -4.96 0.05 1.89
N LEU A 135 -5.90 -0.04 2.81
CA LEU A 135 -6.24 -1.29 3.50
C LEU A 135 -6.77 -2.38 2.55
N LEU A 136 -7.32 -2.02 1.38
CA LEU A 136 -7.79 -2.98 0.38
C LEU A 136 -6.67 -3.90 -0.14
N VAL A 137 -5.41 -3.49 -0.05
CA VAL A 137 -4.27 -4.34 -0.41
C VAL A 137 -4.28 -5.66 0.38
N ILE A 138 -4.66 -5.62 1.65
CA ILE A 138 -4.61 -6.80 2.52
C ILE A 138 -5.58 -7.90 2.03
N PRO A 139 -6.91 -7.66 1.93
CA PRO A 139 -7.85 -8.70 1.52
C PRO A 139 -7.62 -9.18 0.08
N VAL A 140 -7.21 -8.29 -0.83
CA VAL A 140 -6.94 -8.69 -2.22
C VAL A 140 -5.75 -9.65 -2.28
N VAL A 141 -4.63 -9.31 -1.64
CA VAL A 141 -3.44 -10.18 -1.60
C VAL A 141 -3.74 -11.50 -0.89
N GLU A 142 -4.50 -11.49 0.21
CA GLU A 142 -4.89 -12.71 0.91
C GLU A 142 -5.79 -13.62 0.04
N THR A 143 -6.68 -13.02 -0.75
CA THR A 143 -7.53 -13.76 -1.70
C THR A 143 -6.68 -14.44 -2.78
N VAL A 144 -5.72 -13.74 -3.37
CA VAL A 144 -4.80 -14.32 -4.36
C VAL A 144 -3.99 -15.47 -3.75
N LYS A 145 -3.43 -15.27 -2.55
CA LYS A 145 -2.71 -16.34 -1.81
C LYS A 145 -3.59 -17.55 -1.51
N PHE A 146 -4.87 -17.33 -1.24
CA PHE A 146 -5.83 -18.43 -1.03
C PHE A 146 -5.98 -19.27 -2.30
N PHE A 147 -6.18 -18.63 -3.46
CA PHE A 147 -6.27 -19.33 -4.74
C PHE A 147 -4.95 -20.02 -5.13
N GLN A 148 -3.81 -19.36 -4.95
CA GLN A 148 -2.50 -19.98 -5.21
C GLN A 148 -2.29 -21.25 -4.37
N ARG A 149 -2.70 -21.24 -3.10
CA ARG A 149 -2.62 -22.43 -2.23
C ARG A 149 -3.53 -23.58 -2.70
N LYS A 150 -4.69 -23.24 -3.28
CA LYS A 150 -5.64 -24.23 -3.78
C LYS A 150 -5.18 -24.86 -5.09
N LEU A 151 -4.52 -24.09 -5.94
CA LEU A 151 -4.01 -24.54 -7.24
C LEU A 151 -2.67 -25.31 -7.12
N SER A 152 -1.94 -25.14 -6.02
CA SER A 152 -0.66 -25.83 -5.79
C SER A 152 -0.80 -27.14 -4.99
N LYS A 153 -2.02 -27.62 -4.79
CA LYS A 153 -2.36 -28.94 -4.27
C LYS A 153 -2.72 -29.88 -5.43
#